data_a763e4fbbc14c86f7e0d640c120e1a6f
#
_entry.id   a763e4fbbc14c86f7e0d640c120e1a6f
#
_cell.length_a   1.000
_cell.length_b   1.000
_cell.length_c   1.000
_cell.angle_alpha   90.00
_cell.angle_beta   90.00
_cell.angle_gamma   90.00
#
_symmetry.space_group_name_H-M   'P 1'
#
loop_
_entity.id
_entity.type
_entity.pdbx_description
1 polymer ?
#
loop_
_entity_poly.entity_id
_entity_poly.type
_entity_poly.pdbx_seq_one_letter_code
_entity_poly.pdbx_strand_id
1 'polypeptide(L)'
;AAMSARDENGLTPQIRAARALQGTIRQAGHARVRLLLARATGPESASPAPPSQSAARLRQIPCHDPGDSLSASLARANELSGPADEILVLTDRAPDAVTHLRPGVRWLAFGRPQVNRALTTAERTWSGQGRESLLIEAVDYGAVKEEIPLRVAPLAAGGAPLFEGRLAVDDQGRARQRLDLPPGTPELVVELPPDALELDNRAILLADPPRPVAVAVQVENDAQRRVVERALDATQRARRDAPAPHLVITDRPSAAGNTPGAPWHCILTAPQAPRLVRGPYLADRAHPLLEGVSFEGLTWSAGTNQLPGRVLLFAGNLPLISLDSPPRGSPTLHIVSAGAGDALYRAPAWPALVWNLLQACADVQPGPPRRNLRAGVAARFAAEPQQSLVHIETPNGKEQLRARGGHADWMPMEPGLYRMRLGDNRTEPFAVNFQAPAESDLRLRQQGTWGEMADTEHLRRTHRSVAWVAGLAALLLAGLHHVILGAAWRRGGMLKDEGSRVA
;
A
#
# COMPACT_ATOMS: atom_id res chain seq x y z
N ALA A 1 -7.48 4.46 10.54
CA ALA A 1 -7.31 5.91 10.67
C ALA A 1 -8.27 6.54 11.68
N ALA A 2 -9.56 6.18 11.69
CA ALA A 2 -10.56 6.78 12.59
C ALA A 2 -10.21 6.70 14.10
N MET A 3 -9.32 5.78 14.49
CA MET A 3 -8.76 5.76 15.86
C MET A 3 -7.92 7.00 16.21
N SER A 4 -7.49 7.80 15.24
CA SER A 4 -6.78 9.08 15.44
C SER A 4 -7.68 10.32 15.42
N ALA A 5 -8.98 10.16 15.13
CA ALA A 5 -9.92 11.28 15.12
C ALA A 5 -10.01 11.94 16.49
N ARG A 6 -9.86 13.28 16.55
CA ARG A 6 -9.87 14.04 17.79
C ARG A 6 -11.29 14.47 18.15
N ASP A 7 -11.67 14.29 19.40
CA ASP A 7 -12.90 14.87 19.93
C ASP A 7 -12.72 16.34 20.34
N GLU A 8 -13.80 16.98 20.81
CA GLU A 8 -13.82 18.39 21.27
C GLU A 8 -12.78 18.69 22.35
N ASN A 9 -12.33 17.66 23.10
CA ASN A 9 -11.31 17.77 24.14
C ASN A 9 -9.91 17.39 23.63
N GLY A 10 -9.74 17.18 22.33
CA GLY A 10 -8.48 16.74 21.71
C GLY A 10 -8.09 15.28 21.99
N LEU A 11 -9.00 14.47 22.56
CA LEU A 11 -8.73 13.08 22.90
C LEU A 11 -9.11 12.17 21.73
N THR A 12 -8.21 11.28 21.36
CA THR A 12 -8.45 10.27 20.33
C THR A 12 -8.98 8.96 20.93
N PRO A 13 -9.74 8.13 20.15
CA PRO A 13 -10.09 6.78 20.55
C PRO A 13 -8.88 5.95 21.00
N GLN A 14 -7.74 6.09 20.33
CA GLN A 14 -6.49 5.43 20.70
C GLN A 14 -6.02 5.79 22.12
N ILE A 15 -6.06 7.07 22.50
CA ILE A 15 -5.67 7.51 23.85
C ILE A 15 -6.64 6.94 24.89
N ARG A 16 -7.95 6.93 24.59
CA ARG A 16 -8.98 6.34 25.47
C ARG A 16 -8.78 4.82 25.63
N ALA A 17 -8.49 4.14 24.53
CA ALA A 17 -8.19 2.70 24.53
C ALA A 17 -6.95 2.37 25.38
N ALA A 18 -5.86 3.16 25.23
CA ALA A 18 -4.66 2.95 26.03
C ALA A 18 -4.88 3.15 27.53
N ARG A 19 -5.72 4.12 27.91
CA ARG A 19 -6.11 4.33 29.34
C ARG A 19 -6.94 3.19 29.86
N ALA A 20 -7.93 2.71 29.09
CA ALA A 20 -8.76 1.58 29.46
C ALA A 20 -7.94 0.30 29.61
N LEU A 21 -7.03 0.02 28.69
CA LEU A 21 -6.10 -1.11 28.78
C LEU A 21 -5.29 -1.07 30.07
N GLN A 22 -4.74 0.09 30.46
CA GLN A 22 -4.02 0.21 31.72
C GLN A 22 -4.89 -0.10 32.95
N GLY A 23 -6.16 0.32 32.94
CA GLY A 23 -7.13 0.01 34.00
C GLY A 23 -7.42 -1.47 34.10
N THR A 24 -7.78 -2.09 32.99
CA THR A 24 -8.11 -3.55 32.90
C THR A 24 -6.92 -4.41 33.34
N ILE A 25 -5.72 -4.11 32.87
CA ILE A 25 -4.51 -4.86 33.22
C ILE A 25 -4.19 -4.77 34.72
N ARG A 26 -4.33 -3.58 35.33
CA ARG A 26 -4.09 -3.41 36.79
C ARG A 26 -5.07 -4.21 37.61
N GLN A 27 -6.32 -4.31 37.18
CA GLN A 27 -7.37 -5.04 37.87
C GLN A 27 -7.21 -6.56 37.73
N ALA A 28 -6.86 -7.07 36.55
CA ALA A 28 -6.82 -8.49 36.23
C ALA A 28 -5.50 -9.19 36.60
N GLY A 29 -4.42 -8.44 36.90
CA GLY A 29 -3.12 -8.99 37.30
C GLY A 29 -2.41 -9.83 36.23
N HIS A 30 -2.68 -9.54 34.94
CA HIS A 30 -2.05 -10.22 33.79
C HIS A 30 -0.52 -10.12 33.80
N ALA A 31 0.15 -11.26 33.61
CA ALA A 31 1.61 -11.32 33.59
C ALA A 31 2.20 -10.76 32.28
N ARG A 32 1.54 -11.01 31.16
CA ARG A 32 2.00 -10.59 29.82
C ARG A 32 0.83 -10.23 28.93
N VAL A 33 1.06 -9.29 28.01
CA VAL A 33 0.09 -8.84 27.01
C VAL A 33 0.74 -8.95 25.63
N ARG A 34 0.07 -9.62 24.70
CA ARG A 34 0.43 -9.63 23.28
C ARG A 34 -0.43 -8.60 22.55
N LEU A 35 0.19 -7.66 21.88
CA LEU A 35 -0.51 -6.74 20.99
C LEU A 35 -0.63 -7.36 19.61
N LEU A 36 -1.84 -7.35 19.06
CA LEU A 36 -2.12 -7.72 17.68
C LEU A 36 -2.75 -6.50 16.99
N LEU A 37 -2.09 -5.98 15.97
CA LEU A 37 -2.55 -4.80 15.25
C LEU A 37 -3.34 -5.24 14.02
N ALA A 38 -4.55 -4.71 13.88
CA ALA A 38 -5.40 -4.93 12.71
C ALA A 38 -5.02 -3.94 11.59
N ARG A 39 -3.89 -4.18 10.94
CA ARG A 39 -3.41 -3.36 9.82
C ARG A 39 -4.20 -3.64 8.53
N ALA A 40 -4.28 -2.69 7.63
CA ALA A 40 -4.85 -2.91 6.30
C ALA A 40 -4.11 -4.02 5.51
N THR A 41 -2.81 -4.21 5.78
CA THR A 41 -1.98 -5.29 5.21
C THR A 41 -2.22 -6.66 5.83
N GLY A 42 -3.01 -6.74 6.90
CA GLY A 42 -3.26 -7.95 7.68
C GLY A 42 -2.80 -7.83 9.13
N PRO A 43 -3.05 -8.90 9.95
CA PRO A 43 -2.71 -8.87 11.37
C PRO A 43 -1.20 -8.86 11.60
N GLU A 44 -0.72 -7.85 12.34
CA GLU A 44 0.66 -7.72 12.77
C GLU A 44 0.79 -8.07 14.27
N SER A 45 1.56 -9.10 14.60
CA SER A 45 1.72 -9.58 15.99
C SER A 45 3.03 -9.10 16.61
N ALA A 46 2.94 -8.41 17.72
CA ALA A 46 4.09 -8.09 18.56
C ALA A 46 4.40 -9.23 19.55
N SER A 47 5.65 -9.33 19.97
CA SER A 47 6.04 -10.25 21.03
C SER A 47 5.34 -9.90 22.35
N PRO A 48 4.94 -10.91 23.17
CA PRO A 48 4.35 -10.67 24.47
C PRO A 48 5.27 -9.84 25.38
N ALA A 49 4.73 -8.79 25.98
CA ALA A 49 5.47 -7.84 26.81
C ALA A 49 4.74 -7.59 28.15
N PRO A 50 5.42 -7.01 29.15
CA PRO A 50 4.75 -6.55 30.37
C PRO A 50 3.63 -5.56 30.05
N PRO A 51 2.58 -5.50 30.86
CA PRO A 51 1.42 -4.65 30.64
C PRO A 51 1.74 -3.16 30.46
N SER A 52 2.65 -2.62 31.25
CA SER A 52 3.06 -1.21 31.15
C SER A 52 3.73 -0.89 29.81
N GLN A 53 4.56 -1.81 29.32
CA GLN A 53 5.23 -1.67 28.04
C GLN A 53 4.24 -1.77 26.88
N SER A 54 3.27 -2.69 26.94
CA SER A 54 2.22 -2.83 25.93
C SER A 54 1.33 -1.59 25.84
N ALA A 55 0.94 -1.02 26.99
CA ALA A 55 0.16 0.22 27.01
C ALA A 55 0.95 1.45 26.51
N ALA A 56 2.25 1.52 26.77
CA ALA A 56 3.12 2.56 26.20
C ALA A 56 3.24 2.42 24.66
N ARG A 57 3.44 1.19 24.19
CA ARG A 57 3.44 0.89 22.74
C ARG A 57 2.14 1.30 22.05
N LEU A 58 0.99 0.97 22.63
CA LEU A 58 -0.31 1.30 22.05
C LEU A 58 -0.48 2.80 21.80
N ARG A 59 0.08 3.66 22.65
CA ARG A 59 0.04 5.12 22.48
C ARG A 59 0.91 5.63 21.33
N GLN A 60 1.94 4.89 20.98
CA GLN A 60 2.92 5.28 19.97
C GLN A 60 2.62 4.71 18.57
N ILE A 61 1.64 3.81 18.48
CA ILE A 61 1.26 3.22 17.18
C ILE A 61 0.62 4.30 16.31
N PRO A 62 1.15 4.57 15.12
CA PRO A 62 0.50 5.49 14.20
C PRO A 62 -0.81 4.88 13.67
N CYS A 63 -1.89 5.66 13.72
CA CYS A 63 -3.21 5.26 13.22
C CYS A 63 -3.49 5.94 11.88
N HIS A 64 -2.70 5.61 10.85
CA HIS A 64 -2.81 6.18 9.50
C HIS A 64 -3.38 5.19 8.48
N ASP A 65 -3.65 3.96 8.88
CA ASP A 65 -4.10 2.90 7.98
C ASP A 65 -5.46 3.27 7.36
N PRO A 66 -5.62 3.18 6.04
CA PRO A 66 -6.85 3.53 5.32
C PRO A 66 -7.93 2.45 5.39
N GLY A 67 -7.74 1.46 6.21
CA GLY A 67 -8.64 0.34 6.48
C GLY A 67 -8.09 -0.54 7.58
N ASP A 68 -8.80 -1.62 7.88
CA ASP A 68 -8.39 -2.59 8.88
C ASP A 68 -8.61 -4.04 8.43
N SER A 69 -7.98 -4.96 9.13
CA SER A 69 -8.18 -6.41 9.02
C SER A 69 -8.76 -6.99 10.31
N LEU A 70 -9.72 -6.29 10.92
CA LEU A 70 -10.20 -6.63 12.27
C LEU A 70 -10.71 -8.08 12.37
N SER A 71 -11.48 -8.55 11.39
CA SER A 71 -11.97 -9.93 11.34
C SER A 71 -10.84 -10.95 11.25
N ALA A 72 -9.85 -10.70 10.36
CA ALA A 72 -8.67 -11.57 10.25
C ALA A 72 -7.79 -11.51 11.50
N SER A 73 -7.69 -10.34 12.13
CA SER A 73 -6.94 -10.17 13.37
C SER A 73 -7.61 -10.88 14.54
N LEU A 74 -8.95 -10.88 14.62
CA LEU A 74 -9.70 -11.64 15.61
C LEU A 74 -9.54 -13.16 15.40
N ALA A 75 -9.61 -13.63 14.16
CA ALA A 75 -9.32 -15.02 13.84
C ALA A 75 -7.90 -15.41 14.28
N ARG A 76 -6.92 -14.58 13.98
CA ARG A 76 -5.53 -14.80 14.39
C ARG A 76 -5.33 -14.76 15.89
N ALA A 77 -6.01 -13.84 16.59
CA ALA A 77 -6.00 -13.80 18.05
C ALA A 77 -6.56 -15.10 18.65
N ASN A 78 -7.66 -15.62 18.08
CA ASN A 78 -8.25 -16.89 18.48
C ASN A 78 -7.31 -18.09 18.29
N GLU A 79 -6.54 -18.13 17.21
CA GLU A 79 -5.53 -19.17 16.96
C GLU A 79 -4.36 -19.11 17.95
N LEU A 80 -3.96 -17.90 18.35
CA LEU A 80 -2.82 -17.66 19.23
C LEU A 80 -3.18 -17.80 20.72
N SER A 81 -4.47 -17.78 21.06
CA SER A 81 -4.94 -17.83 22.46
C SER A 81 -5.10 -19.25 22.94
N GLY A 82 -4.59 -19.52 24.15
CA GLY A 82 -4.85 -20.74 24.90
C GLY A 82 -6.19 -20.71 25.65
N PRO A 83 -6.57 -21.80 26.31
CA PRO A 83 -7.85 -21.91 27.04
C PRO A 83 -8.01 -20.89 28.18
N ALA A 84 -6.90 -20.43 28.76
CA ALA A 84 -6.88 -19.47 29.87
C ALA A 84 -6.59 -18.01 29.40
N ASP A 85 -6.42 -17.80 28.12
CA ASP A 85 -6.12 -16.49 27.60
C ASP A 85 -7.39 -15.69 27.28
N GLU A 86 -7.37 -14.41 27.55
CA GLU A 86 -8.43 -13.47 27.23
C GLU A 86 -8.06 -12.59 26.04
N ILE A 87 -9.04 -12.31 25.19
CA ILE A 87 -8.89 -11.42 24.05
C ILE A 87 -9.61 -10.12 24.34
N LEU A 88 -8.87 -9.02 24.35
CA LEU A 88 -9.41 -7.67 24.46
C LEU A 88 -9.31 -6.96 23.11
N VAL A 89 -10.44 -6.73 22.46
CA VAL A 89 -10.53 -5.96 21.22
C VAL A 89 -10.68 -4.49 21.56
N LEU A 90 -9.79 -3.64 21.03
CA LEU A 90 -9.81 -2.19 21.20
C LEU A 90 -10.03 -1.54 19.84
N THR A 91 -11.14 -0.86 19.65
CA THR A 91 -11.55 -0.30 18.36
C THR A 91 -12.36 0.97 18.54
N ASP A 92 -12.81 1.56 17.45
CA ASP A 92 -13.66 2.75 17.38
C ASP A 92 -15.12 2.44 16.99
N ARG A 93 -15.46 1.16 16.77
CA ARG A 93 -16.79 0.72 16.32
C ARG A 93 -17.30 -0.51 17.08
N ALA A 94 -18.62 -0.68 17.08
CA ALA A 94 -19.26 -1.90 17.56
C ALA A 94 -18.85 -3.13 16.73
N PRO A 95 -18.96 -4.35 17.26
CA PRO A 95 -18.86 -5.56 16.46
C PRO A 95 -19.98 -5.57 15.41
N ASP A 96 -19.66 -6.07 14.21
CA ASP A 96 -20.68 -6.27 13.18
C ASP A 96 -21.70 -7.31 13.67
N ALA A 97 -22.95 -7.18 13.21
CA ALA A 97 -24.04 -8.08 13.62
C ALA A 97 -23.76 -9.57 13.37
N VAL A 98 -22.83 -9.88 12.46
CA VAL A 98 -22.41 -11.24 12.12
C VAL A 98 -21.27 -11.74 13.03
N THR A 99 -20.65 -10.86 13.81
CA THR A 99 -19.52 -11.23 14.67
C THR A 99 -20.02 -11.87 15.96
N HIS A 100 -20.03 -13.20 16.00
CA HIS A 100 -20.30 -13.92 17.25
C HIS A 100 -19.06 -13.91 18.14
N LEU A 101 -19.13 -13.15 19.23
CA LEU A 101 -18.07 -13.12 20.22
C LEU A 101 -18.10 -14.42 21.05
N ARG A 102 -17.00 -15.18 21.03
CA ARG A 102 -16.87 -16.34 21.90
C ARG A 102 -16.68 -15.92 23.38
N PRO A 103 -16.96 -16.77 24.35
CA PRO A 103 -16.58 -16.53 25.75
C PRO A 103 -15.08 -16.22 25.88
N GLY A 104 -14.71 -15.26 26.73
CA GLY A 104 -13.32 -14.79 26.87
C GLY A 104 -12.88 -13.72 25.85
N VAL A 105 -13.79 -13.24 24.98
CA VAL A 105 -13.55 -12.08 24.11
C VAL A 105 -14.36 -10.91 24.63
N ARG A 106 -13.67 -9.83 24.97
CA ARG A 106 -14.26 -8.54 25.33
C ARG A 106 -13.94 -7.50 24.29
N TRP A 107 -14.98 -6.86 23.77
CA TRP A 107 -14.88 -5.82 22.75
C TRP A 107 -15.15 -4.46 23.37
N LEU A 108 -14.20 -3.56 23.26
CA LEU A 108 -14.28 -2.19 23.76
C LEU A 108 -14.14 -1.22 22.59
N ALA A 109 -15.20 -0.49 22.30
CA ALA A 109 -15.20 0.57 21.30
C ALA A 109 -15.11 1.95 21.98
N PHE A 110 -14.25 2.80 21.44
CA PHE A 110 -13.93 4.13 21.94
C PHE A 110 -14.27 5.24 20.94
N GLY A 111 -14.94 4.89 19.84
CA GLY A 111 -15.40 5.83 18.83
C GLY A 111 -16.52 6.73 19.36
N ARG A 112 -16.70 7.86 18.71
CA ARG A 112 -17.86 8.75 18.90
C ARG A 112 -18.28 9.26 17.53
N PRO A 113 -19.60 9.36 17.25
CA PRO A 113 -20.06 10.03 16.05
C PRO A 113 -19.56 11.49 16.02
N GLN A 114 -18.96 11.86 14.91
CA GLN A 114 -18.42 13.22 14.71
C GLN A 114 -18.72 13.68 13.29
N VAL A 115 -18.83 14.98 13.12
CA VAL A 115 -18.85 15.61 11.80
C VAL A 115 -17.43 15.59 11.25
N ASN A 116 -17.29 15.20 9.99
CA ASN A 116 -16.02 15.18 9.27
C ASN A 116 -16.24 15.57 7.81
N ARG A 117 -15.28 16.23 7.21
CA ARG A 117 -15.20 16.53 5.79
C ARG A 117 -13.95 15.88 5.24
N ALA A 118 -14.05 15.19 4.12
CA ALA A 118 -12.94 14.41 3.61
C ALA A 118 -12.71 14.63 2.12
N LEU A 119 -11.45 14.63 1.72
CA LEU A 119 -11.05 14.45 0.33
C LEU A 119 -11.16 12.96 -0.02
N THR A 120 -12.15 12.60 -0.81
CA THR A 120 -12.34 11.20 -1.26
C THR A 120 -11.63 10.91 -2.57
N THR A 121 -11.42 11.94 -3.39
CA THR A 121 -10.67 11.88 -4.64
C THR A 121 -9.88 13.18 -4.81
N ALA A 122 -8.60 13.06 -5.14
CA ALA A 122 -7.78 14.15 -5.62
C ALA A 122 -6.82 13.58 -6.65
N GLU A 123 -7.11 13.83 -7.93
CA GLU A 123 -6.38 13.24 -9.05
C GLU A 123 -5.93 14.31 -10.03
N ARG A 124 -4.63 14.35 -10.29
CA ARG A 124 -4.02 15.17 -11.32
C ARG A 124 -3.73 14.29 -12.53
N THR A 125 -4.41 14.59 -13.66
CA THR A 125 -4.35 13.77 -14.87
C THR A 125 -3.78 14.56 -16.03
N TRP A 126 -2.95 13.89 -16.81
CA TRP A 126 -2.39 14.41 -18.05
C TRP A 126 -3.33 14.11 -19.21
N SER A 127 -3.76 15.14 -19.94
CA SER A 127 -4.68 15.02 -21.09
C SER A 127 -3.99 15.12 -22.45
N GLY A 128 -2.65 15.11 -22.51
CA GLY A 128 -1.85 15.31 -23.71
C GLY A 128 -1.59 16.78 -24.01
N GLN A 129 -0.69 17.06 -24.98
CA GLN A 129 -0.31 18.42 -25.40
C GLN A 129 0.11 19.38 -24.26
N GLY A 130 0.65 18.83 -23.16
CA GLY A 130 1.02 19.63 -22.00
C GLY A 130 -0.16 20.11 -21.15
N ARG A 131 -1.36 19.66 -21.42
CA ARG A 131 -2.55 20.01 -20.63
C ARG A 131 -2.75 19.03 -19.49
N GLU A 132 -3.02 19.57 -18.34
CA GLU A 132 -3.35 18.78 -17.14
C GLU A 132 -4.70 19.22 -16.60
N SER A 133 -5.40 18.31 -15.95
CA SER A 133 -6.61 18.62 -15.20
C SER A 133 -6.54 18.01 -13.80
N LEU A 134 -7.13 18.70 -12.87
CA LEU A 134 -7.28 18.29 -11.48
C LEU A 134 -8.74 17.98 -11.22
N LEU A 135 -9.02 16.75 -10.78
CA LEU A 135 -10.31 16.33 -10.29
C LEU A 135 -10.26 16.22 -8.77
N ILE A 136 -11.16 16.90 -8.09
CA ILE A 136 -11.31 16.85 -6.63
C ILE A 136 -12.73 16.44 -6.31
N GLU A 137 -12.89 15.45 -5.42
CA GLU A 137 -14.15 15.12 -4.80
C GLU A 137 -13.98 15.19 -3.29
N ALA A 138 -14.89 15.90 -2.64
CA ALA A 138 -14.97 16.02 -1.20
C ALA A 138 -16.36 15.62 -0.71
N VAL A 139 -16.44 15.12 0.51
CA VAL A 139 -17.70 14.70 1.13
C VAL A 139 -17.84 15.34 2.49
N ASP A 140 -19.01 15.92 2.76
CA ASP A 140 -19.43 16.37 4.09
C ASP A 140 -20.26 15.26 4.75
N TYR A 141 -19.74 14.66 5.80
CA TYR A 141 -20.42 13.65 6.62
C TYR A 141 -21.26 14.25 7.75
N GLY A 142 -21.49 15.57 7.76
CA GLY A 142 -22.37 16.24 8.71
C GLY A 142 -23.84 15.84 8.55
N ALA A 143 -24.63 16.05 9.59
CA ALA A 143 -26.09 15.86 9.53
C ALA A 143 -26.77 16.95 8.66
N VAL A 144 -26.29 18.18 8.76
CA VAL A 144 -26.67 19.30 7.88
C VAL A 144 -25.58 19.43 6.82
N LYS A 145 -25.99 19.42 5.55
CA LYS A 145 -25.05 19.53 4.44
C LYS A 145 -24.71 20.99 4.20
N GLU A 146 -23.45 21.30 4.35
CA GLU A 146 -22.91 22.64 4.15
C GLU A 146 -21.96 22.69 2.97
N GLU A 147 -21.79 23.87 2.39
CA GLU A 147 -20.73 24.10 1.40
C GLU A 147 -19.36 23.78 1.99
N ILE A 148 -18.54 23.08 1.21
CA ILE A 148 -17.20 22.66 1.62
C ILE A 148 -16.17 23.71 1.20
N PRO A 149 -15.50 24.41 2.13
CA PRO A 149 -14.39 25.26 1.79
C PRO A 149 -13.24 24.43 1.22
N LEU A 150 -12.68 24.86 0.10
CA LEU A 150 -11.61 24.18 -0.59
C LEU A 150 -10.53 25.19 -0.99
N ARG A 151 -9.27 24.81 -0.78
CA ARG A 151 -8.11 25.55 -1.24
C ARG A 151 -7.20 24.64 -2.07
N VAL A 152 -6.76 25.13 -3.24
CA VAL A 152 -5.75 24.48 -4.08
C VAL A 152 -4.63 25.48 -4.29
N ALA A 153 -3.43 25.15 -3.82
CA ALA A 153 -2.29 26.04 -3.87
C ALA A 153 -1.01 25.30 -4.28
N PRO A 154 0.02 26.01 -4.74
CA PRO A 154 1.35 25.41 -4.88
C PRO A 154 1.84 24.81 -3.56
N LEU A 155 2.49 23.63 -3.62
CA LEU A 155 3.05 22.96 -2.46
C LEU A 155 4.18 23.80 -1.81
N ALA A 156 4.93 24.56 -2.63
CA ALA A 156 5.92 25.50 -2.13
C ALA A 156 5.25 26.69 -1.45
N ALA A 157 5.75 27.03 -0.27
CA ALA A 157 5.20 28.13 0.51
C ALA A 157 5.27 29.49 -0.24
N GLY A 158 4.20 30.31 -0.10
CA GLY A 158 4.15 31.69 -0.62
C GLY A 158 3.56 31.82 -2.03
N GLY A 159 3.18 30.73 -2.69
CA GLY A 159 2.48 30.81 -3.99
C GLY A 159 1.01 31.22 -3.83
N ALA A 160 0.49 32.03 -4.76
CA ALA A 160 -0.93 32.35 -4.80
C ALA A 160 -1.76 31.08 -5.07
N PRO A 161 -2.92 30.89 -4.41
CA PRO A 161 -3.78 29.73 -4.65
C PRO A 161 -4.32 29.76 -6.09
N LEU A 162 -4.39 28.60 -6.72
CA LEU A 162 -5.03 28.41 -8.02
C LEU A 162 -6.55 28.44 -7.90
N PHE A 163 -7.04 27.99 -6.75
CA PHE A 163 -8.46 28.01 -6.41
C PHE A 163 -8.61 28.19 -4.90
N GLU A 164 -9.52 29.05 -4.51
CA GLU A 164 -9.94 29.23 -3.12
C GLU A 164 -11.44 29.61 -3.14
N GLY A 165 -12.27 28.77 -2.54
CA GLY A 165 -13.71 28.95 -2.60
C GLY A 165 -14.47 27.92 -1.80
N ARG A 166 -15.80 27.95 -1.95
CA ARG A 166 -16.71 26.98 -1.34
C ARG A 166 -17.37 26.15 -2.42
N LEU A 167 -17.44 24.86 -2.20
CA LEU A 167 -18.08 23.93 -3.11
C LEU A 167 -19.48 23.60 -2.62
N ALA A 168 -20.47 23.79 -3.49
CA ALA A 168 -21.83 23.32 -3.23
C ALA A 168 -21.85 21.79 -3.18
N VAL A 169 -22.58 21.24 -2.22
CA VAL A 169 -22.74 19.78 -2.05
C VAL A 169 -24.09 19.33 -2.57
N ASP A 170 -24.14 18.09 -3.04
CA ASP A 170 -25.40 17.40 -3.37
C ASP A 170 -26.14 16.91 -2.11
N ASP A 171 -27.30 16.26 -2.30
CA ASP A 171 -28.13 15.69 -1.22
C ASP A 171 -27.38 14.61 -0.42
N GLN A 172 -26.32 14.02 -0.98
CA GLN A 172 -25.48 13.04 -0.31
C GLN A 172 -24.28 13.68 0.41
N GLY A 173 -24.15 15.00 0.34
CA GLY A 173 -23.03 15.75 0.90
C GLY A 173 -21.77 15.70 0.05
N ARG A 174 -21.86 15.33 -1.22
CA ARG A 174 -20.71 15.25 -2.14
C ARG A 174 -20.56 16.54 -2.92
N ALA A 175 -19.33 17.00 -3.01
CA ALA A 175 -18.94 18.11 -3.87
C ALA A 175 -17.88 17.64 -4.85
N ARG A 176 -17.93 18.17 -6.07
CA ARG A 176 -16.98 17.84 -7.15
C ARG A 176 -16.48 19.10 -7.82
N GLN A 177 -15.18 19.23 -7.95
CA GLN A 177 -14.53 20.32 -8.65
C GLN A 177 -13.53 19.79 -9.68
N ARG A 178 -13.61 20.33 -10.89
CA ARG A 178 -12.60 20.10 -11.93
C ARG A 178 -11.94 21.43 -12.25
N LEU A 179 -10.61 21.41 -12.31
CA LEU A 179 -9.79 22.55 -12.67
C LEU A 179 -8.89 22.16 -13.84
N ASP A 180 -8.86 22.99 -14.87
CA ASP A 180 -7.85 22.88 -15.93
C ASP A 180 -6.59 23.61 -15.47
N LEU A 181 -5.46 22.92 -15.50
CA LEU A 181 -4.19 23.42 -15.00
C LEU A 181 -3.39 24.04 -16.15
N PRO A 182 -2.84 25.24 -16.00
CA PRO A 182 -1.90 25.80 -16.96
C PRO A 182 -0.67 24.91 -17.17
N PRO A 183 -0.06 24.89 -18.35
CA PRO A 183 1.19 24.18 -18.57
C PRO A 183 2.27 24.64 -17.60
N GLY A 184 3.03 23.69 -17.05
CA GLY A 184 4.08 23.99 -16.08
C GLY A 184 3.59 24.29 -14.66
N THR A 185 2.32 24.00 -14.35
CA THR A 185 1.81 24.08 -12.98
C THR A 185 2.69 23.24 -12.04
N PRO A 186 3.23 23.84 -10.95
CA PRO A 186 4.08 23.13 -10.00
C PRO A 186 3.33 22.04 -9.23
N GLU A 187 4.01 21.44 -8.27
CA GLU A 187 3.37 20.56 -7.29
C GLU A 187 2.31 21.33 -6.51
N LEU A 188 1.17 20.67 -6.28
CA LEU A 188 0.01 21.27 -5.64
C LEU A 188 -0.28 20.60 -4.30
N VAL A 189 -0.92 21.36 -3.44
CA VAL A 189 -1.61 20.87 -2.25
C VAL A 189 -3.09 21.24 -2.36
N VAL A 190 -3.96 20.27 -2.07
CA VAL A 190 -5.40 20.44 -1.92
C VAL A 190 -5.70 20.35 -0.44
N GLU A 191 -6.42 21.33 0.11
CA GLU A 191 -6.66 21.44 1.54
C GLU A 191 -8.14 21.74 1.84
N LEU A 192 -8.67 21.04 2.84
CA LEU A 192 -9.91 21.34 3.54
C LEU A 192 -9.58 22.00 4.89
N PRO A 193 -10.52 22.70 5.52
CA PRO A 193 -10.34 23.17 6.88
C PRO A 193 -10.11 22.01 7.85
N PRO A 194 -9.32 22.22 8.91
CA PRO A 194 -9.11 21.21 9.95
C PRO A 194 -10.42 20.81 10.63
N ASP A 195 -10.59 19.52 10.86
CA ASP A 195 -11.73 18.93 11.56
C ASP A 195 -11.29 17.73 12.44
N ALA A 196 -12.19 16.78 12.70
CA ALA A 196 -11.92 15.65 13.57
C ALA A 196 -10.82 14.71 13.06
N LEU A 197 -10.69 14.53 11.74
CA LEU A 197 -9.71 13.63 11.12
C LEU A 197 -8.81 14.39 10.13
N GLU A 198 -7.72 14.95 10.61
CA GLU A 198 -6.79 15.76 9.79
C GLU A 198 -6.15 15.00 8.61
N LEU A 199 -6.14 13.66 8.64
CA LEU A 199 -5.48 12.84 7.62
C LEU A 199 -6.13 12.94 6.24
N ASP A 200 -7.42 13.15 6.17
CA ASP A 200 -8.21 13.22 4.93
C ASP A 200 -8.50 14.66 4.48
N ASN A 201 -7.97 15.65 5.20
CA ASN A 201 -8.11 17.07 4.87
C ASN A 201 -7.06 17.58 3.89
N ARG A 202 -6.07 16.77 3.53
CA ARG A 202 -4.96 17.22 2.72
C ARG A 202 -4.54 16.19 1.69
N ALA A 203 -4.31 16.63 0.44
CA ALA A 203 -3.71 15.81 -0.61
C ALA A 203 -2.57 16.58 -1.30
N ILE A 204 -1.44 15.89 -1.53
CA ILE A 204 -0.29 16.40 -2.26
C ILE A 204 -0.31 15.82 -3.67
N LEU A 205 -0.23 16.68 -4.69
CA LEU A 205 -0.35 16.29 -6.09
C LEU A 205 0.85 16.78 -6.90
N LEU A 206 1.69 15.84 -7.28
CA LEU A 206 2.79 16.10 -8.19
C LEU A 206 2.32 16.02 -9.64
N ALA A 207 2.98 16.76 -10.53
CA ALA A 207 2.81 16.56 -11.96
C ALA A 207 3.26 15.13 -12.33
N ASP A 208 2.39 14.41 -13.03
CA ASP A 208 2.64 13.01 -13.42
C ASP A 208 2.49 12.83 -14.93
N PRO A 209 3.36 13.49 -15.73
CA PRO A 209 3.36 13.30 -17.17
C PRO A 209 3.71 11.85 -17.51
N PRO A 210 3.17 11.32 -18.61
CA PRO A 210 3.55 10.00 -19.09
C PRO A 210 5.08 9.93 -19.27
N ARG A 211 5.70 8.86 -18.76
CA ARG A 211 7.14 8.67 -18.90
C ARG A 211 7.54 8.59 -20.37
N PRO A 212 8.52 9.38 -20.81
CA PRO A 212 9.00 9.28 -22.16
C PRO A 212 9.77 7.97 -22.36
N VAL A 213 9.57 7.33 -23.49
CA VAL A 213 10.27 6.11 -23.90
C VAL A 213 11.27 6.47 -25.00
N ALA A 214 12.53 6.14 -24.77
CA ALA A 214 13.56 6.26 -25.79
C ALA A 214 13.39 5.16 -26.83
N VAL A 215 13.17 5.50 -28.11
CA VAL A 215 12.88 4.56 -29.19
C VAL A 215 13.88 4.70 -30.32
N ALA A 216 14.52 3.58 -30.69
CA ALA A 216 15.28 3.48 -31.92
C ALA A 216 14.45 2.79 -33.02
N VAL A 217 14.27 3.43 -34.17
CA VAL A 217 13.58 2.88 -35.33
C VAL A 217 14.62 2.45 -36.37
N GLN A 218 14.79 1.14 -36.53
CA GLN A 218 15.77 0.49 -37.42
C GLN A 218 15.05 -0.29 -38.53
N VAL A 219 14.09 0.36 -39.20
CA VAL A 219 13.30 -0.21 -40.30
C VAL A 219 13.91 0.27 -41.63
N GLU A 220 14.27 -0.69 -42.51
CA GLU A 220 14.92 -0.39 -43.79
C GLU A 220 13.98 0.27 -44.78
N ASN A 221 12.75 -0.28 -44.88
CA ASN A 221 11.76 0.27 -45.80
C ASN A 221 11.28 1.65 -45.34
N ASP A 222 11.64 2.70 -46.11
CA ASP A 222 11.31 4.08 -45.79
C ASP A 222 9.80 4.35 -45.63
N ALA A 223 8.96 3.69 -46.43
CA ALA A 223 7.53 3.88 -46.34
C ALA A 223 6.99 3.27 -45.01
N GLN A 224 7.48 2.09 -44.63
CA GLN A 224 7.12 1.44 -43.36
C GLN A 224 7.69 2.22 -42.17
N ARG A 225 8.94 2.68 -42.25
CA ARG A 225 9.54 3.54 -41.23
C ARG A 225 8.68 4.77 -40.95
N ARG A 226 8.24 5.50 -41.98
CA ARG A 226 7.37 6.69 -41.86
C ARG A 226 6.03 6.35 -41.15
N VAL A 227 5.46 5.21 -41.38
CA VAL A 227 4.21 4.81 -40.74
C VAL A 227 4.43 4.49 -39.24
N VAL A 228 5.52 3.83 -38.90
CA VAL A 228 5.92 3.58 -37.50
C VAL A 228 6.17 4.90 -36.80
N GLU A 229 6.96 5.78 -37.38
CA GLU A 229 7.30 7.10 -36.82
C GLU A 229 6.06 7.98 -36.59
N ARG A 230 5.11 7.97 -37.52
CA ARG A 230 3.84 8.70 -37.38
C ARG A 230 3.02 8.18 -36.18
N ALA A 231 2.99 6.87 -35.97
CA ALA A 231 2.29 6.29 -34.81
C ALA A 231 3.00 6.66 -33.49
N LEU A 232 4.32 6.65 -33.46
CA LEU A 232 5.11 7.08 -32.31
C LEU A 232 4.86 8.56 -32.00
N ASP A 233 4.88 9.42 -33.02
CA ASP A 233 4.62 10.87 -32.85
C ASP A 233 3.21 11.14 -32.34
N ALA A 234 2.22 10.38 -32.80
CA ALA A 234 0.84 10.50 -32.32
C ALA A 234 0.70 10.20 -30.83
N THR A 235 1.58 9.38 -30.24
CA THR A 235 1.55 9.09 -28.80
C THR A 235 2.11 10.21 -27.93
N GLN A 236 2.95 11.08 -28.48
CA GLN A 236 3.70 12.14 -27.77
C GLN A 236 4.57 11.63 -26.62
N ARG A 237 4.90 10.33 -26.61
CA ARG A 237 5.68 9.64 -25.56
C ARG A 237 7.04 9.15 -26.03
N ALA A 238 7.25 9.03 -27.32
CA ALA A 238 8.49 8.54 -27.89
C ALA A 238 9.54 9.64 -28.00
N ARG A 239 10.77 9.35 -27.54
CA ARG A 239 11.98 10.17 -27.76
C ARG A 239 12.92 9.40 -28.68
N ARG A 240 13.25 9.95 -29.84
CA ARG A 240 14.03 9.23 -30.87
C ARG A 240 15.53 9.36 -30.77
N ASP A 241 16.06 10.42 -30.20
CA ASP A 241 17.48 10.76 -30.24
C ASP A 241 18.23 10.42 -28.92
N ALA A 242 17.79 9.37 -28.22
CA ALA A 242 18.42 8.98 -26.96
C ALA A 242 19.58 7.98 -27.22
N PRO A 243 20.71 8.13 -26.53
CA PRO A 243 21.88 7.27 -26.71
C PRO A 243 21.64 5.82 -26.28
N ALA A 244 20.69 5.58 -25.36
CA ALA A 244 20.28 4.26 -24.90
C ALA A 244 18.76 4.10 -25.10
N PRO A 245 18.31 3.37 -26.13
CA PRO A 245 16.89 3.16 -26.38
C PRO A 245 16.30 2.19 -25.37
N HIS A 246 15.06 2.48 -24.92
CA HIS A 246 14.25 1.55 -24.14
C HIS A 246 13.49 0.56 -25.05
N LEU A 247 13.27 0.93 -26.30
CA LEU A 247 12.59 0.14 -27.31
C LEU A 247 13.33 0.24 -28.64
N VAL A 248 13.56 -0.89 -29.29
CA VAL A 248 14.06 -0.97 -30.67
C VAL A 248 12.95 -1.54 -31.55
N ILE A 249 12.53 -0.79 -32.58
CA ILE A 249 11.59 -1.26 -33.62
C ILE A 249 12.40 -1.56 -34.88
N THR A 250 12.34 -2.80 -35.37
CA THR A 250 13.16 -3.25 -36.50
C THR A 250 12.40 -4.26 -37.38
N ASP A 251 12.75 -4.33 -38.66
CA ASP A 251 12.33 -5.38 -39.60
C ASP A 251 13.39 -6.49 -39.74
N ARG A 252 14.51 -6.39 -39.01
CA ARG A 252 15.61 -7.36 -39.01
C ARG A 252 15.73 -8.09 -37.70
N PRO A 253 15.35 -9.41 -37.62
CA PRO A 253 15.47 -10.18 -36.38
C PRO A 253 16.89 -10.22 -35.78
N SER A 254 17.92 -10.24 -36.67
CA SER A 254 19.33 -10.29 -36.26
C SER A 254 19.83 -9.03 -35.54
N ALA A 255 19.22 -7.87 -35.79
CA ALA A 255 19.58 -6.61 -35.12
C ALA A 255 19.03 -6.54 -33.69
N ALA A 256 17.88 -7.17 -33.41
CA ALA A 256 17.20 -7.12 -32.11
C ALA A 256 18.03 -7.77 -30.99
N GLY A 257 18.72 -8.89 -31.29
CA GLY A 257 19.53 -9.61 -30.28
C GLY A 257 20.84 -8.93 -29.87
N ASN A 258 21.29 -7.91 -30.60
CA ASN A 258 22.63 -7.33 -30.48
C ASN A 258 22.63 -5.88 -29.98
N THR A 259 21.49 -5.30 -29.63
CA THR A 259 21.46 -3.93 -29.09
C THR A 259 21.64 -3.97 -27.57
N PRO A 260 22.83 -3.67 -27.03
CA PRO A 260 23.04 -3.70 -25.58
C PRO A 260 22.15 -2.70 -24.85
N GLY A 261 21.49 -3.16 -23.81
CA GLY A 261 20.77 -2.30 -22.89
C GLY A 261 19.35 -1.90 -23.31
N ALA A 262 18.84 -2.36 -24.46
CA ALA A 262 17.43 -2.15 -24.80
C ALA A 262 16.53 -3.17 -24.08
N PRO A 263 15.65 -2.75 -23.18
CA PRO A 263 14.79 -3.68 -22.44
C PRO A 263 13.68 -4.31 -23.29
N TRP A 264 13.29 -3.70 -24.42
CA TRP A 264 12.23 -4.17 -25.32
C TRP A 264 12.62 -4.15 -26.78
N HIS A 265 12.13 -5.13 -27.55
CA HIS A 265 12.21 -5.13 -29.01
C HIS A 265 10.82 -5.28 -29.64
N CYS A 266 10.62 -4.67 -30.80
CA CYS A 266 9.45 -4.88 -31.65
C CYS A 266 9.94 -5.23 -33.05
N ILE A 267 9.68 -6.48 -33.48
CA ILE A 267 10.13 -7.00 -34.77
C ILE A 267 8.96 -7.06 -35.73
N LEU A 268 9.07 -6.32 -36.84
CA LEU A 268 8.11 -6.34 -37.95
C LEU A 268 8.52 -7.45 -38.92
N THR A 269 7.88 -8.59 -38.82
CA THR A 269 8.26 -9.80 -39.58
C THR A 269 7.48 -9.90 -40.90
N ALA A 270 8.18 -9.99 -42.01
CA ALA A 270 7.53 -10.23 -43.31
C ALA A 270 6.80 -11.57 -43.34
N PRO A 271 5.57 -11.63 -43.89
CA PRO A 271 4.80 -12.89 -43.99
C PRO A 271 5.46 -13.87 -44.94
N GLN A 272 5.64 -15.12 -44.51
CA GLN A 272 6.04 -16.24 -45.38
C GLN A 272 4.81 -16.77 -46.10
N ALA A 273 4.86 -16.95 -47.41
CA ALA A 273 3.71 -17.35 -48.25
C ALA A 273 2.47 -16.47 -47.93
N PRO A 274 2.54 -15.14 -48.24
CA PRO A 274 1.55 -14.17 -47.82
C PRO A 274 0.15 -14.49 -48.28
N ARG A 275 -0.83 -14.38 -47.37
CA ARG A 275 -2.27 -14.57 -47.64
C ARG A 275 -3.03 -13.41 -46.98
N LEU A 276 -3.99 -12.85 -47.67
CA LEU A 276 -4.92 -11.90 -47.12
C LEU A 276 -5.97 -12.64 -46.28
N VAL A 277 -6.01 -12.38 -45.01
CA VAL A 277 -6.97 -12.93 -44.06
C VAL A 277 -7.92 -11.87 -43.56
N ARG A 278 -9.18 -12.19 -43.50
CA ARG A 278 -10.21 -11.43 -42.77
C ARG A 278 -10.64 -12.26 -41.60
N GLY A 279 -10.81 -11.68 -40.44
CA GLY A 279 -11.22 -12.41 -39.25
C GLY A 279 -12.19 -13.57 -39.44
N PRO A 280 -12.62 -14.20 -38.39
CA PRO A 280 -12.50 -13.73 -37.02
C PRO A 280 -11.05 -13.80 -36.47
N TYR A 281 -10.70 -12.78 -35.71
CA TYR A 281 -9.43 -12.74 -35.01
C TYR A 281 -9.60 -13.23 -33.57
N LEU A 282 -8.73 -14.14 -33.15
CA LEU A 282 -8.67 -14.63 -31.77
C LEU A 282 -7.57 -13.85 -31.05
N ALA A 283 -7.98 -12.90 -30.19
CA ALA A 283 -7.09 -12.04 -29.44
C ALA A 283 -7.11 -12.43 -27.95
N ASP A 284 -5.94 -12.45 -27.32
CA ASP A 284 -5.80 -12.53 -25.86
C ASP A 284 -6.14 -11.17 -25.23
N ARG A 285 -7.43 -10.89 -25.08
CA ARG A 285 -7.95 -9.61 -24.60
C ARG A 285 -7.56 -9.28 -23.16
N ALA A 286 -7.11 -10.28 -22.39
CA ALA A 286 -6.62 -10.07 -21.02
C ALA A 286 -5.17 -9.55 -21.00
N HIS A 287 -4.47 -9.61 -22.12
CA HIS A 287 -3.08 -9.16 -22.16
C HIS A 287 -2.98 -7.63 -22.32
N PRO A 288 -2.19 -6.91 -21.48
CA PRO A 288 -2.10 -5.43 -21.48
C PRO A 288 -1.74 -4.82 -22.83
N LEU A 289 -0.92 -5.49 -23.63
CA LEU A 289 -0.56 -5.02 -24.99
C LEU A 289 -1.76 -4.93 -25.95
N LEU A 290 -2.83 -5.70 -25.69
CA LEU A 290 -4.04 -5.70 -26.53
C LEU A 290 -5.22 -4.98 -25.87
N GLU A 291 -5.03 -4.34 -24.74
CA GLU A 291 -6.09 -3.59 -24.07
C GLU A 291 -6.61 -2.44 -24.96
N GLY A 292 -7.93 -2.41 -25.17
CA GLY A 292 -8.58 -1.40 -26.02
C GLY A 292 -8.29 -1.53 -27.52
N VAL A 293 -7.55 -2.55 -27.97
CA VAL A 293 -7.23 -2.76 -29.38
C VAL A 293 -8.30 -3.63 -30.05
N SER A 294 -8.95 -3.13 -31.12
CA SER A 294 -9.89 -3.89 -31.94
C SER A 294 -9.31 -4.16 -33.31
N PHE A 295 -9.35 -5.41 -33.72
CA PHE A 295 -8.91 -5.86 -35.05
C PHE A 295 -10.08 -6.19 -35.96
N GLU A 296 -11.32 -5.90 -35.57
CA GLU A 296 -12.52 -6.17 -36.34
C GLU A 296 -12.52 -5.41 -37.65
N GLY A 297 -12.92 -6.07 -38.73
CA GLY A 297 -12.98 -5.49 -40.07
C GLY A 297 -11.64 -5.32 -40.78
N LEU A 298 -10.51 -5.64 -40.12
CA LEU A 298 -9.21 -5.58 -40.79
C LEU A 298 -9.05 -6.70 -41.81
N THR A 299 -8.33 -6.38 -42.89
CA THR A 299 -7.74 -7.36 -43.77
C THR A 299 -6.25 -7.37 -43.55
N TRP A 300 -5.70 -8.47 -43.03
CA TRP A 300 -4.31 -8.60 -42.65
C TRP A 300 -3.54 -9.50 -43.59
N SER A 301 -2.31 -9.13 -43.91
CA SER A 301 -1.38 -9.97 -44.64
C SER A 301 -0.72 -10.95 -43.68
N ALA A 302 -1.24 -12.15 -43.59
CA ALA A 302 -0.74 -13.24 -42.75
C ALA A 302 0.18 -14.18 -43.55
N GLY A 303 1.00 -14.93 -42.83
CA GLY A 303 1.88 -15.97 -43.42
C GLY A 303 1.96 -17.21 -42.55
N THR A 304 2.70 -18.20 -43.04
CA THR A 304 2.97 -19.45 -42.29
C THR A 304 4.12 -19.32 -41.31
N ASN A 305 4.44 -18.09 -40.90
CA ASN A 305 5.51 -17.78 -39.94
C ASN A 305 5.31 -18.55 -38.63
N GLN A 306 6.38 -19.14 -38.14
CA GLN A 306 6.43 -19.59 -36.74
C GLN A 306 6.96 -18.40 -35.89
N LEU A 307 6.09 -17.84 -35.08
CA LEU A 307 6.49 -16.75 -34.17
C LEU A 307 6.92 -17.33 -32.82
N PRO A 308 8.04 -16.88 -32.25
CA PRO A 308 8.46 -17.30 -30.92
C PRO A 308 7.56 -16.75 -29.82
N GLY A 309 7.59 -17.43 -28.67
CA GLY A 309 6.87 -16.99 -27.47
C GLY A 309 5.37 -17.25 -27.47
N ARG A 310 4.64 -16.50 -26.65
CA ARG A 310 3.18 -16.59 -26.50
C ARG A 310 2.50 -15.82 -27.62
N VAL A 311 1.66 -16.49 -28.39
CA VAL A 311 0.87 -15.81 -29.41
C VAL A 311 -0.29 -15.06 -28.75
N LEU A 312 -0.40 -13.78 -29.07
CA LEU A 312 -1.42 -12.86 -28.56
C LEU A 312 -2.58 -12.66 -29.54
N LEU A 313 -2.33 -12.82 -30.84
CA LEU A 313 -3.33 -12.64 -31.90
C LEU A 313 -3.17 -13.71 -32.97
N PHE A 314 -4.29 -14.36 -33.30
CA PHE A 314 -4.41 -15.32 -34.39
C PHE A 314 -5.48 -14.94 -35.43
N ALA A 315 -5.28 -15.32 -36.67
CA ALA A 315 -6.34 -15.43 -37.66
C ALA A 315 -6.47 -16.91 -38.09
N GLY A 316 -7.51 -17.58 -37.61
CA GLY A 316 -7.57 -19.03 -37.69
C GLY A 316 -6.40 -19.69 -36.96
N ASN A 317 -5.53 -20.40 -37.69
CA ASN A 317 -4.32 -21.03 -37.16
C ASN A 317 -3.02 -20.22 -37.46
N LEU A 318 -3.13 -19.04 -38.07
CA LEU A 318 -1.99 -18.20 -38.43
C LEU A 318 -1.69 -17.20 -37.31
N PRO A 319 -0.51 -17.24 -36.67
CA PRO A 319 -0.13 -16.27 -35.68
C PRO A 319 0.21 -14.93 -36.32
N LEU A 320 -0.29 -13.83 -35.78
CA LEU A 320 -0.10 -12.46 -36.26
C LEU A 320 0.73 -11.60 -35.31
N ILE A 321 0.51 -11.78 -34.02
CA ILE A 321 1.27 -11.09 -32.97
C ILE A 321 1.67 -12.10 -31.91
N SER A 322 2.94 -12.09 -31.50
CA SER A 322 3.40 -12.87 -30.36
C SER A 322 4.36 -12.06 -29.48
N LEU A 323 4.44 -12.42 -28.21
CA LEU A 323 5.37 -11.86 -27.24
C LEU A 323 6.30 -12.97 -26.75
N ASP A 324 7.57 -12.81 -27.01
CA ASP A 324 8.62 -13.64 -26.43
C ASP A 324 9.22 -12.92 -25.22
N SER A 325 9.15 -13.56 -24.06
CA SER A 325 9.64 -13.01 -22.79
C SER A 325 10.58 -14.01 -22.12
N PRO A 326 11.81 -14.12 -22.59
CA PRO A 326 12.78 -15.06 -22.02
C PRO A 326 13.12 -14.67 -20.56
N PRO A 327 13.37 -15.65 -19.67
CA PRO A 327 13.70 -15.38 -18.26
C PRO A 327 14.95 -14.50 -18.06
N ARG A 328 15.86 -14.54 -19.02
CA ARG A 328 17.07 -13.70 -19.10
C ARG A 328 17.17 -13.15 -20.50
N GLY A 329 16.71 -11.93 -20.70
CA GLY A 329 16.70 -11.29 -22.02
C GLY A 329 15.66 -10.19 -22.10
N SER A 330 15.65 -9.51 -23.24
CA SER A 330 14.70 -8.44 -23.51
C SER A 330 13.38 -9.00 -24.04
N PRO A 331 12.24 -8.57 -23.54
CA PRO A 331 10.94 -8.92 -24.13
C PRO A 331 10.89 -8.49 -25.60
N THR A 332 10.39 -9.37 -26.46
CA THR A 332 10.34 -9.14 -27.90
C THR A 332 8.91 -9.34 -28.42
N LEU A 333 8.32 -8.26 -28.92
CA LEU A 333 7.03 -8.29 -29.61
C LEU A 333 7.25 -8.56 -31.10
N HIS A 334 6.70 -9.63 -31.63
CA HIS A 334 6.71 -9.96 -33.04
C HIS A 334 5.37 -9.60 -33.68
N ILE A 335 5.40 -8.86 -34.78
CA ILE A 335 4.21 -8.48 -35.54
C ILE A 335 4.42 -8.87 -37.02
N VAL A 336 3.55 -9.72 -37.57
CA VAL A 336 3.59 -10.06 -39.00
C VAL A 336 3.07 -8.86 -39.77
N SER A 337 3.85 -8.38 -40.76
CA SER A 337 3.50 -7.22 -41.59
C SER A 337 4.14 -7.32 -42.96
N ALA A 338 3.34 -7.16 -44.03
CA ALA A 338 3.83 -7.12 -45.39
C ALA A 338 4.39 -5.74 -45.82
N GLY A 339 4.53 -4.80 -44.86
CA GLY A 339 5.05 -3.46 -45.09
C GLY A 339 3.99 -2.38 -45.05
N ALA A 340 4.35 -1.15 -45.49
CA ALA A 340 3.53 0.04 -45.34
C ALA A 340 2.10 -0.01 -45.91
N GLY A 341 1.84 -0.95 -46.78
CA GLY A 341 0.52 -1.16 -47.44
C GLY A 341 -0.49 -1.92 -46.59
N ASP A 342 -0.06 -2.57 -45.48
CA ASP A 342 -0.95 -3.32 -44.63
C ASP A 342 -2.07 -2.45 -44.02
N ALA A 343 -3.28 -3.02 -43.99
CA ALA A 343 -4.44 -2.34 -43.41
C ALA A 343 -4.27 -2.08 -41.92
N LEU A 344 -3.44 -2.84 -41.19
CA LEU A 344 -3.08 -2.61 -39.81
C LEU A 344 -2.60 -1.16 -39.59
N TYR A 345 -1.70 -0.66 -40.43
CA TYR A 345 -1.12 0.67 -40.28
C TYR A 345 -2.08 1.84 -40.52
N ARG A 346 -3.23 1.56 -41.17
CA ARG A 346 -4.30 2.54 -41.43
C ARG A 346 -5.42 2.47 -40.40
N ALA A 347 -5.42 1.43 -39.57
CA ALA A 347 -6.45 1.19 -38.57
C ALA A 347 -6.13 1.86 -37.24
N PRO A 348 -7.14 2.23 -36.43
CA PRO A 348 -6.95 2.73 -35.07
C PRO A 348 -6.22 1.72 -34.15
N ALA A 349 -6.24 0.44 -34.49
CA ALA A 349 -5.52 -0.61 -33.80
C ALA A 349 -4.00 -0.37 -33.72
N TRP A 350 -3.41 0.22 -34.77
CA TRP A 350 -1.98 0.44 -34.82
C TRP A 350 -1.46 1.46 -33.78
N PRO A 351 -1.94 2.71 -33.75
CA PRO A 351 -1.52 3.64 -32.71
C PRO A 351 -1.88 3.18 -31.29
N ALA A 352 -3.00 2.45 -31.09
CA ALA A 352 -3.35 1.88 -29.80
C ALA A 352 -2.33 0.80 -29.37
N LEU A 353 -1.94 -0.10 -30.27
CA LEU A 353 -0.91 -1.11 -30.00
C LEU A 353 0.45 -0.47 -29.68
N VAL A 354 0.84 0.57 -30.45
CA VAL A 354 2.09 1.31 -30.19
C VAL A 354 2.02 2.02 -28.85
N TRP A 355 0.88 2.61 -28.48
CA TRP A 355 0.67 3.20 -27.16
C TRP A 355 0.86 2.17 -26.04
N ASN A 356 0.23 1.00 -26.14
CA ASN A 356 0.34 -0.06 -25.14
C ASN A 356 1.78 -0.61 -25.04
N LEU A 357 2.48 -0.71 -26.18
CA LEU A 357 3.89 -1.09 -26.20
C LEU A 357 4.77 -0.06 -25.47
N LEU A 358 4.56 1.22 -25.73
CA LEU A 358 5.28 2.27 -25.01
C LEU A 358 4.94 2.30 -23.52
N GLN A 359 3.68 1.99 -23.15
CA GLN A 359 3.29 1.85 -21.75
C GLN A 359 4.07 0.70 -21.08
N ALA A 360 4.11 -0.47 -21.70
CA ALA A 360 4.87 -1.61 -21.18
C ALA A 360 6.37 -1.31 -21.03
N CYS A 361 6.95 -0.57 -21.98
CA CYS A 361 8.33 -0.11 -21.86
C CYS A 361 8.53 0.93 -20.74
N ALA A 362 7.54 1.78 -20.49
CA ALA A 362 7.60 2.78 -19.41
C ALA A 362 7.48 2.12 -18.04
N ASP A 363 6.67 1.08 -17.90
CA ASP A 363 6.41 0.38 -16.64
C ASP A 363 7.64 -0.37 -16.09
N VAL A 364 8.58 -0.73 -16.96
CA VAL A 364 9.85 -1.36 -16.54
C VAL A 364 10.97 -0.36 -16.30
N GLN A 365 10.77 0.93 -16.58
CA GLN A 365 11.75 1.95 -16.26
C GLN A 365 11.84 2.14 -14.74
N PRO A 366 13.07 2.24 -14.17
CA PRO A 366 13.24 2.44 -12.74
C PRO A 366 12.46 3.65 -12.22
N GLY A 367 11.82 3.47 -11.06
CA GLY A 367 11.08 4.55 -10.41
C GLY A 367 9.72 4.11 -9.85
N PRO A 368 8.97 5.05 -9.22
CA PRO A 368 7.62 4.79 -8.73
C PRO A 368 6.65 4.61 -9.92
N PRO A 369 5.63 3.73 -9.84
CA PRO A 369 4.72 3.47 -10.96
C PRO A 369 3.93 4.71 -11.39
N ARG A 370 3.60 5.56 -10.43
CA ARG A 370 2.98 6.88 -10.57
C ARG A 370 3.55 7.83 -9.53
N ARG A 371 3.43 9.13 -9.76
CA ARG A 371 3.87 10.13 -8.79
C ARG A 371 2.83 10.44 -7.73
N ASN A 372 1.58 10.05 -7.93
CA ASN A 372 0.48 10.22 -6.96
C ASN A 372 -0.12 8.86 -6.64
N LEU A 373 0.16 8.35 -5.44
CA LEU A 373 -0.30 7.06 -4.94
C LEU A 373 -1.37 7.27 -3.87
N ARG A 374 -2.16 6.23 -3.62
CA ARG A 374 -3.12 6.19 -2.51
C ARG A 374 -2.57 5.32 -1.39
N ALA A 375 -2.73 5.77 -0.15
CA ALA A 375 -2.42 4.97 1.01
C ALA A 375 -3.24 3.67 1.02
N GLY A 376 -2.62 2.56 1.42
CA GLY A 376 -3.25 1.24 1.48
C GLY A 376 -3.49 0.56 0.13
N VAL A 377 -3.01 1.13 -0.97
CA VAL A 377 -3.05 0.50 -2.29
C VAL A 377 -1.66 -0.02 -2.66
N ALA A 378 -1.58 -1.31 -3.00
CA ALA A 378 -0.33 -1.91 -3.41
C ALA A 378 0.18 -1.28 -4.72
N ALA A 379 1.45 -0.95 -4.75
CA ALA A 379 2.13 -0.36 -5.89
C ALA A 379 3.41 -1.13 -6.21
N ARG A 380 3.70 -1.28 -7.50
CA ARG A 380 4.86 -2.01 -7.99
C ARG A 380 5.93 -1.04 -8.47
N PHE A 381 7.04 -0.98 -7.75
CA PHE A 381 8.17 -0.11 -8.04
C PHE A 381 9.18 -0.84 -8.91
N ALA A 382 9.53 -0.27 -10.05
CA ALA A 382 10.59 -0.82 -10.89
C ALA A 382 11.97 -0.48 -10.29
N ALA A 383 12.77 -1.52 -10.07
CA ALA A 383 14.14 -1.38 -9.57
C ALA A 383 15.10 -1.14 -10.73
N GLU A 384 16.23 -0.54 -10.44
CA GLU A 384 17.34 -0.48 -11.39
C GLU A 384 17.84 -1.89 -11.77
N PRO A 385 18.29 -2.09 -13.00
CA PRO A 385 18.89 -3.36 -13.40
C PRO A 385 20.00 -3.76 -12.41
N GLN A 386 19.99 -5.03 -11.99
CA GLN A 386 20.95 -5.63 -11.03
C GLN A 386 20.80 -5.16 -9.57
N GLN A 387 19.94 -4.21 -9.24
CA GLN A 387 19.65 -3.86 -7.85
C GLN A 387 18.65 -4.83 -7.23
N SER A 388 19.01 -5.35 -6.06
CA SER A 388 18.13 -6.23 -5.26
C SER A 388 17.31 -5.48 -4.22
N LEU A 389 17.58 -4.19 -4.03
CA LEU A 389 16.92 -3.33 -3.06
C LEU A 389 16.47 -2.01 -3.69
N VAL A 390 15.24 -1.62 -3.40
CA VAL A 390 14.69 -0.30 -3.70
C VAL A 390 14.72 0.51 -2.40
N HIS A 391 15.33 1.69 -2.44
CA HIS A 391 15.44 2.59 -1.30
C HIS A 391 14.41 3.70 -1.40
N ILE A 392 13.56 3.82 -0.39
CA ILE A 392 12.51 4.85 -0.29
C ILE A 392 12.77 5.71 0.93
N GLU A 393 12.84 7.02 0.74
CA GLU A 393 12.81 8.00 1.83
C GLU A 393 11.34 8.32 2.11
N THR A 394 10.92 8.05 3.34
CA THR A 394 9.55 8.27 3.82
C THR A 394 9.49 9.56 4.65
N PRO A 395 8.33 10.15 4.94
CA PRO A 395 8.23 11.30 5.83
C PRO A 395 8.89 11.11 7.21
N ASN A 396 8.89 9.88 7.72
CA ASN A 396 9.35 9.54 9.06
C ASN A 396 10.67 8.74 9.09
N GLY A 397 11.30 8.50 7.94
CA GLY A 397 12.54 7.71 7.91
C GLY A 397 12.91 7.17 6.53
N LYS A 398 13.47 5.98 6.50
CA LYS A 398 13.90 5.30 5.27
C LYS A 398 13.44 3.84 5.29
N GLU A 399 12.94 3.38 4.17
CA GLU A 399 12.58 1.98 3.95
C GLU A 399 13.42 1.36 2.85
N GLN A 400 13.63 0.04 2.97
CA GLN A 400 14.31 -0.76 1.97
C GLN A 400 13.42 -1.92 1.56
N LEU A 401 13.07 -1.96 0.29
CA LEU A 401 12.19 -2.98 -0.28
C LEU A 401 13.03 -3.97 -1.09
N ARG A 402 12.80 -5.26 -0.91
CA ARG A 402 13.48 -6.28 -1.69
C ARG A 402 12.86 -6.39 -3.08
N ALA A 403 13.69 -6.17 -4.11
CA ALA A 403 13.30 -6.36 -5.50
C ALA A 403 13.40 -7.85 -5.90
N ARG A 404 12.40 -8.33 -6.63
CA ARG A 404 12.35 -9.66 -7.25
C ARG A 404 11.94 -9.50 -8.70
N GLY A 405 12.70 -10.07 -9.63
CA GLY A 405 12.41 -9.93 -11.07
C GLY A 405 12.40 -8.47 -11.57
N GLY A 406 13.23 -7.59 -10.96
CA GLY A 406 13.30 -6.18 -11.33
C GLY A 406 12.21 -5.29 -10.69
N HIS A 407 11.37 -5.82 -9.79
CA HIS A 407 10.30 -5.06 -9.15
C HIS A 407 10.24 -5.29 -7.64
N ALA A 408 9.80 -4.28 -6.91
CA ALA A 408 9.45 -4.36 -5.50
C ALA A 408 7.97 -3.98 -5.31
N ASP A 409 7.17 -4.91 -4.79
CA ASP A 409 5.78 -4.62 -4.41
C ASP A 409 5.76 -4.00 -3.02
N TRP A 410 5.07 -2.88 -2.87
CA TRP A 410 4.95 -2.15 -1.62
C TRP A 410 3.57 -1.50 -1.48
N MET A 411 3.08 -1.44 -0.27
CA MET A 411 1.82 -0.79 0.07
C MET A 411 2.11 0.35 1.05
N PRO A 412 2.21 1.60 0.57
CA PRO A 412 2.41 2.75 1.46
C PRO A 412 1.20 2.99 2.35
N MET A 413 1.42 3.17 3.65
CA MET A 413 0.34 3.35 4.62
C MET A 413 0.22 4.80 5.10
N GLU A 414 1.31 5.54 5.15
CA GLU A 414 1.35 6.91 5.64
C GLU A 414 1.18 7.92 4.51
N PRO A 415 0.30 8.93 4.64
CA PRO A 415 0.24 10.02 3.68
C PRO A 415 1.47 10.93 3.79
N GLY A 416 1.92 11.47 2.66
CA GLY A 416 3.03 12.40 2.64
C GLY A 416 3.83 12.40 1.35
N LEU A 417 4.93 13.13 1.37
CA LEU A 417 5.89 13.22 0.26
C LEU A 417 7.03 12.23 0.48
N TYR A 418 7.29 11.42 -0.53
CA TYR A 418 8.29 10.35 -0.55
C TYR A 418 9.32 10.59 -1.65
N ARG A 419 10.48 9.94 -1.56
CA ARG A 419 11.50 9.94 -2.61
C ARG A 419 12.06 8.53 -2.80
N MET A 420 12.03 8.05 -4.03
CA MET A 420 12.73 6.82 -4.41
C MET A 420 14.14 7.18 -4.88
N ARG A 421 15.17 6.52 -4.32
CA ARG A 421 16.56 6.68 -4.80
C ARG A 421 16.82 5.76 -5.97
N LEU A 422 17.41 6.33 -7.01
CA LEU A 422 17.89 5.62 -8.20
C LEU A 422 19.42 5.48 -8.14
N GLY A 423 19.97 4.52 -8.91
CA GLY A 423 21.35 4.09 -8.80
C GLY A 423 22.43 5.14 -9.02
N ASP A 424 22.13 6.17 -9.78
CA ASP A 424 23.01 7.30 -10.10
C ASP A 424 22.87 8.49 -9.12
N ASN A 425 22.42 8.23 -7.91
CA ASN A 425 22.12 9.25 -6.89
C ASN A 425 20.96 10.19 -7.21
N ARG A 426 20.23 9.96 -8.30
CA ARG A 426 18.97 10.64 -8.57
C ARG A 426 17.91 10.20 -7.58
N THR A 427 16.98 11.10 -7.31
CA THR A 427 15.80 10.80 -6.50
C THR A 427 14.56 11.18 -7.28
N GLU A 428 13.57 10.29 -7.30
CA GLU A 428 12.26 10.57 -7.89
C GLU A 428 11.23 10.78 -6.78
N PRO A 429 10.61 11.97 -6.69
CA PRO A 429 9.57 12.25 -5.72
C PRO A 429 8.25 11.60 -6.14
N PHE A 430 7.49 11.15 -5.14
CA PHE A 430 6.10 10.74 -5.29
C PHE A 430 5.32 11.07 -4.01
N ALA A 431 4.03 11.28 -4.13
CA ALA A 431 3.13 11.56 -3.02
C ALA A 431 2.26 10.34 -2.72
N VAL A 432 1.95 10.15 -1.45
CA VAL A 432 0.96 9.19 -0.98
C VAL A 432 -0.16 9.98 -0.32
N ASN A 433 -1.39 9.79 -0.75
CA ASN A 433 -2.55 10.54 -0.27
C ASN A 433 -3.53 9.62 0.47
N PHE A 434 -4.08 10.10 1.57
CA PHE A 434 -5.13 9.41 2.29
C PHE A 434 -6.47 9.70 1.62
N GLN A 435 -7.08 8.65 1.07
CA GLN A 435 -8.36 8.71 0.37
C GLN A 435 -9.15 7.46 0.72
N ALA A 436 -9.67 7.40 1.95
CA ALA A 436 -10.32 6.23 2.52
C ALA A 436 -11.74 6.59 3.05
N PRO A 437 -12.78 6.64 2.19
CA PRO A 437 -14.11 7.07 2.59
C PRO A 437 -14.69 6.31 3.79
N ALA A 438 -14.40 5.01 3.92
CA ALA A 438 -14.88 4.19 5.03
C ALA A 438 -14.27 4.59 6.39
N GLU A 439 -13.02 5.09 6.38
CA GLU A 439 -12.37 5.60 7.59
C GLU A 439 -12.75 7.05 7.89
N SER A 440 -13.07 7.82 6.85
CA SER A 440 -13.48 9.23 6.94
C SER A 440 -14.93 9.40 7.42
N ASP A 441 -15.80 8.41 7.23
CA ASP A 441 -17.15 8.43 7.77
C ASP A 441 -17.18 8.13 9.27
N LEU A 442 -17.10 9.18 10.06
CA LEU A 442 -17.10 9.08 11.52
C LEU A 442 -18.51 8.98 12.15
N ARG A 443 -19.58 9.05 11.36
CA ARG A 443 -20.97 8.96 11.86
C ARG A 443 -21.29 7.59 12.47
N LEU A 444 -20.66 6.54 11.96
CA LEU A 444 -20.86 5.16 12.40
C LEU A 444 -19.96 4.74 13.56
N ARG A 445 -19.13 5.64 14.06
CA ARG A 445 -18.24 5.36 15.19
C ARG A 445 -19.05 5.33 16.48
N GLN A 446 -18.75 4.33 17.34
CA GLN A 446 -19.54 4.07 18.53
C GLN A 446 -18.65 3.85 19.75
N GLN A 447 -19.22 4.12 20.92
CA GLN A 447 -18.64 3.78 22.21
C GLN A 447 -19.47 2.70 22.88
N GLY A 448 -18.83 1.69 23.43
CA GLY A 448 -19.55 0.62 24.14
C GLY A 448 -18.66 -0.55 24.53
N THR A 449 -19.28 -1.51 25.19
CA THR A 449 -18.64 -2.77 25.63
C THR A 449 -19.55 -3.92 25.24
N TRP A 450 -18.99 -4.93 24.58
CA TRP A 450 -19.68 -6.16 24.20
C TRP A 450 -18.84 -7.37 24.59
N GLY A 451 -19.51 -8.50 24.87
CA GLY A 451 -18.88 -9.71 25.36
C GLY A 451 -18.54 -9.62 26.84
N GLU A 452 -18.25 -10.77 27.43
CA GLU A 452 -17.89 -10.90 28.84
C GLU A 452 -16.48 -11.49 28.96
N MET A 453 -15.69 -10.89 29.83
CA MET A 453 -14.44 -11.53 30.26
C MET A 453 -14.80 -12.70 31.18
N ALA A 454 -13.99 -13.75 31.16
CA ALA A 454 -14.07 -14.78 32.18
C ALA A 454 -13.89 -14.15 33.57
N ASP A 455 -14.56 -14.72 34.58
CA ASP A 455 -14.63 -14.13 35.90
C ASP A 455 -13.23 -13.71 36.42
N THR A 456 -13.06 -12.40 36.64
CA THR A 456 -11.80 -11.83 37.12
C THR A 456 -11.34 -12.41 38.46
N GLU A 457 -12.27 -12.98 39.23
CA GLU A 457 -11.99 -13.66 40.50
C GLU A 457 -11.26 -14.98 40.27
N HIS A 458 -11.59 -15.70 39.20
CA HIS A 458 -10.89 -16.91 38.79
C HIS A 458 -9.45 -16.60 38.31
N LEU A 459 -9.25 -15.54 37.53
CA LEU A 459 -7.92 -15.08 37.10
C LEU A 459 -7.05 -14.63 38.26
N ARG A 460 -7.62 -13.96 39.28
CA ARG A 460 -6.91 -13.62 40.51
C ARG A 460 -6.46 -14.87 41.28
N ARG A 461 -7.22 -15.96 41.28
CA ARG A 461 -6.86 -17.21 41.93
C ARG A 461 -5.75 -17.96 41.20
N THR A 462 -5.77 -17.99 39.86
CA THR A 462 -4.77 -18.73 39.07
C THR A 462 -3.40 -18.07 39.01
N HIS A 463 -3.31 -16.75 39.22
CA HIS A 463 -2.05 -16.01 39.12
C HIS A 463 -1.57 -15.42 40.46
N ARG A 464 -2.23 -15.71 41.59
CA ARG A 464 -1.69 -15.31 42.87
C ARG A 464 -0.43 -16.13 43.16
N SER A 465 0.72 -15.50 43.01
CA SER A 465 1.98 -16.12 43.43
C SER A 465 1.92 -16.46 44.89
N VAL A 466 1.84 -17.74 45.22
CA VAL A 466 1.95 -18.23 46.61
C VAL A 466 3.40 -18.25 47.12
N ALA A 467 4.35 -17.71 46.31
CA ALA A 467 5.76 -17.63 46.67
C ALA A 467 6.02 -16.89 47.98
N TRP A 468 5.21 -15.89 48.30
CA TRP A 468 5.31 -15.17 49.57
C TRP A 468 4.90 -16.02 50.78
N VAL A 469 3.92 -16.92 50.61
CA VAL A 469 3.50 -17.87 51.65
C VAL A 469 4.61 -18.90 51.92
N ALA A 470 5.22 -19.43 50.86
CA ALA A 470 6.38 -20.28 50.96
C ALA A 470 7.59 -19.57 51.61
N GLY A 471 7.83 -18.28 51.25
CA GLY A 471 8.85 -17.45 51.86
C GLY A 471 8.60 -17.22 53.35
N LEU A 472 7.37 -16.97 53.74
CA LEU A 472 6.99 -16.78 55.15
C LEU A 472 7.12 -18.06 55.94
N ALA A 473 6.72 -19.22 55.39
CA ALA A 473 6.90 -20.53 56.01
C ALA A 473 8.40 -20.86 56.19
N ALA A 474 9.25 -20.55 55.21
CA ALA A 474 10.69 -20.73 55.29
C ALA A 474 11.32 -19.88 56.40
N LEU A 475 10.88 -18.61 56.53
CA LEU A 475 11.34 -17.68 57.59
C LEU A 475 10.90 -18.16 58.98
N LEU A 476 9.65 -18.67 59.11
CA LEU A 476 9.15 -19.23 60.36
C LEU A 476 9.93 -20.50 60.77
N LEU A 477 10.21 -21.37 59.81
CA LEU A 477 11.03 -22.60 60.07
C LEU A 477 12.45 -22.23 60.47
N ALA A 478 13.08 -21.24 59.80
CA ALA A 478 14.41 -20.73 60.16
C ALA A 478 14.42 -20.10 61.57
N GLY A 479 13.38 -19.32 61.89
CA GLY A 479 13.20 -18.76 63.26
C GLY A 479 13.02 -19.82 64.34
N LEU A 480 12.19 -20.83 64.07
CA LEU A 480 11.98 -21.95 64.97
C LEU A 480 13.27 -22.76 65.19
N HIS A 481 14.01 -23.02 64.11
CA HIS A 481 15.31 -23.67 64.16
C HIS A 481 16.31 -22.91 65.05
N HIS A 482 16.35 -21.61 64.92
CA HIS A 482 17.22 -20.73 65.72
C HIS A 482 16.84 -20.74 67.21
N VAL A 483 15.55 -20.77 67.52
CA VAL A 483 15.05 -20.87 68.90
C VAL A 483 15.40 -22.24 69.49
N ILE A 484 15.24 -23.34 68.77
CA ILE A 484 15.59 -24.68 69.22
C ILE A 484 17.10 -24.79 69.48
N LEU A 485 17.94 -24.28 68.56
CA LEU A 485 19.38 -24.27 68.76
C LEU A 485 19.81 -23.40 69.93
N GLY A 486 19.20 -22.25 70.12
CA GLY A 486 19.46 -21.36 71.25
C GLY A 486 19.03 -21.98 72.60
N ALA A 487 17.92 -22.75 72.61
CA ALA A 487 17.49 -23.50 73.78
C ALA A 487 18.39 -24.71 74.11
N ALA A 488 18.88 -25.41 73.11
CA ALA A 488 19.86 -26.50 73.24
C ALA A 488 21.19 -25.98 73.74
N TRP A 489 21.67 -24.84 73.26
CA TRP A 489 22.88 -24.18 73.76
C TRP A 489 22.81 -23.78 75.23
N ARG A 490 21.67 -23.25 75.68
CA ARG A 490 21.45 -22.88 77.09
C ARG A 490 21.39 -24.09 78.02
N ARG A 491 20.83 -25.23 77.54
CA ARG A 491 20.83 -26.46 78.28
C ARG A 491 22.20 -27.18 78.36
N GLY A 492 22.96 -27.09 77.27
CA GLY A 492 24.34 -27.60 77.27
C GLY A 492 25.33 -26.77 78.07
N GLY A 493 25.06 -25.48 78.29
CA GLY A 493 25.84 -24.57 79.17
C GLY A 493 25.62 -24.83 80.64
N MET A 494 24.42 -25.31 81.06
CA MET A 494 24.15 -25.72 82.48
C MET A 494 24.78 -27.00 82.92
N LEU A 495 25.13 -27.93 82.02
CA LEU A 495 25.78 -29.19 82.30
C LEU A 495 27.31 -29.10 82.45
N LYS A 496 27.93 -27.92 82.12
CA LYS A 496 29.35 -27.74 82.30
C LYS A 496 29.76 -27.04 83.61
N ASP A 497 28.78 -26.51 84.36
CA ASP A 497 29.08 -25.79 85.59
C ASP A 497 28.94 -26.64 86.86
N GLU A 498 28.38 -27.90 86.80
CA GLU A 498 28.30 -28.84 87.91
C GLU A 498 29.51 -29.80 88.07
N GLY A 499 30.49 -29.75 87.12
CA GLY A 499 31.66 -30.63 87.16
C GLY A 499 32.89 -30.06 87.83
N SER A 500 32.83 -28.85 88.39
CA SER A 500 34.04 -28.13 88.92
C SER A 500 33.96 -27.84 90.41
N ARG A 501 33.14 -28.58 91.18
CA ARG A 501 33.18 -28.47 92.63
C ARG A 501 33.19 -29.88 93.32
N VAL A 502 34.22 -30.65 93.15
CA VAL A 502 34.69 -31.68 94.08
C VAL A 502 36.08 -32.12 93.63
N ALA A 503 37.12 -31.51 94.18
CA ALA A 503 38.37 -31.99 94.65
C ALA A 503 39.38 -30.84 94.88
#